data_f31f277a75c44135197d7cf2d243db71
#
_entry.id   f31f277a75c44135197d7cf2d243db71
#
_cell.length_a   1.000
_cell.length_b   1.000
_cell.length_c   1.000
_cell.angle_alpha   90.00
_cell.angle_beta   90.00
_cell.angle_gamma   90.00
#
_symmetry.space_group_name_H-M   'P 1'
#
loop_
_entity.id
_entity.type
_entity.pdbx_description
1 polymer ?
#
loop_
_entity_poly.entity_id
_entity_poly.type
_entity_poly.pdbx_seq_one_letter_code
_entity_poly.pdbx_strand_id
1 'polypeptide(L)'
;MAHNLRLIIGVVALTVLGTAPAFAQEPQAAGRIKVASGAVYVVRGGSQMSVQAGQMVYPADIIRTGPDGRVGVTLKDDTRVSLGPASEVHLDRFSYAPAEGQLALAMKVIRGVVAYVSGHIAKLSPDAVRIETPSAILGVRGTTLAVRVDGV
;
A
#
# COMPACT_ATOMS: atom_id res chain seq x y z
N MET A 1 46.67 70.32 -3.95
CA MET A 1 45.98 69.57 -2.87
C MET A 1 44.99 68.62 -3.52
N ALA A 2 45.35 67.38 -3.57
CA ALA A 2 44.52 66.38 -4.19
C ALA A 2 43.75 65.57 -3.14
N HIS A 3 42.41 65.66 -3.19
CA HIS A 3 41.58 64.87 -2.32
C HIS A 3 41.19 63.58 -3.07
N ASN A 4 41.77 62.48 -2.66
CA ASN A 4 41.45 61.16 -3.17
C ASN A 4 40.18 60.66 -2.47
N LEU A 5 39.07 60.74 -3.10
CA LEU A 5 37.79 60.12 -2.70
C LEU A 5 37.80 58.68 -3.22
N ARG A 6 38.10 57.71 -2.32
CA ARG A 6 37.99 56.29 -2.60
C ARG A 6 36.55 55.86 -2.43
N LEU A 7 35.87 55.61 -3.57
CA LEU A 7 34.54 55.02 -3.61
C LEU A 7 34.68 53.53 -3.31
N ILE A 8 34.21 53.07 -2.13
CA ILE A 8 34.09 51.67 -1.81
C ILE A 8 32.74 51.16 -2.30
N ILE A 9 32.77 50.44 -3.44
CA ILE A 9 31.59 49.76 -3.94
C ILE A 9 31.43 48.47 -3.16
N GLY A 10 30.49 48.46 -2.22
CA GLY A 10 30.10 47.26 -1.51
C GLY A 10 29.23 46.36 -2.44
N VAL A 11 29.81 45.23 -2.81
CA VAL A 11 29.06 44.18 -3.52
C VAL A 11 28.22 43.42 -2.49
N VAL A 12 26.92 43.69 -2.48
CA VAL A 12 25.94 42.88 -1.74
C VAL A 12 25.67 41.63 -2.56
N ALA A 13 26.27 40.52 -2.16
CA ALA A 13 25.94 39.21 -2.72
C ALA A 13 24.60 38.73 -2.16
N LEU A 14 23.54 38.86 -2.94
CA LEU A 14 22.22 38.34 -2.63
C LEU A 14 22.24 36.84 -2.88
N THR A 15 22.45 36.03 -1.84
CA THR A 15 22.31 34.55 -1.91
C THR A 15 20.83 34.20 -1.98
N VAL A 16 20.35 33.93 -3.16
CA VAL A 16 19.03 33.33 -3.37
C VAL A 16 19.11 31.85 -2.96
N LEU A 17 18.64 31.52 -1.76
CA LEU A 17 18.37 30.14 -1.39
C LEU A 17 17.21 29.63 -2.25
N GLY A 18 17.54 28.90 -3.31
CA GLY A 18 16.55 28.17 -4.10
C GLY A 18 15.97 27.04 -3.27
N THR A 19 14.74 27.20 -2.79
CA THR A 19 13.95 26.09 -2.27
C THR A 19 13.58 25.21 -3.45
N ALA A 20 14.28 24.07 -3.61
CA ALA A 20 13.87 23.05 -4.56
C ALA A 20 12.50 22.52 -4.13
N PRO A 21 11.51 22.42 -5.03
CA PRO A 21 10.23 21.79 -4.70
C PRO A 21 10.53 20.33 -4.34
N ALA A 22 10.19 19.93 -3.12
CA ALA A 22 10.15 18.53 -2.77
C ALA A 22 9.03 17.91 -3.60
N PHE A 23 9.37 17.16 -4.64
CA PHE A 23 8.41 16.32 -5.34
C PHE A 23 7.93 15.26 -4.35
N ALA A 24 6.74 15.44 -3.81
CA ALA A 24 6.05 14.41 -3.07
C ALA A 24 5.89 13.22 -4.04
N GLN A 25 6.54 12.09 -3.75
CA GLN A 25 6.35 10.86 -4.52
C GLN A 25 4.89 10.47 -4.41
N GLU A 26 4.22 10.37 -5.54
CA GLU A 26 2.85 9.86 -5.57
C GLU A 26 2.83 8.44 -4.98
N PRO A 27 1.82 8.12 -4.14
CA PRO A 27 1.70 6.79 -3.56
C PRO A 27 1.69 5.73 -4.68
N GLN A 28 2.60 4.79 -4.62
CA GLN A 28 2.64 3.71 -5.59
C GLN A 28 1.52 2.72 -5.30
N ALA A 29 0.73 2.39 -6.32
CA ALA A 29 -0.29 1.35 -6.21
C ALA A 29 0.35 0.02 -5.80
N ALA A 30 -0.28 -0.68 -4.87
CA ALA A 30 0.12 -2.01 -4.44
C ALA A 30 -0.35 -3.10 -5.40
N GLY A 31 -1.48 -2.89 -6.06
CA GLY A 31 -2.06 -3.86 -6.97
C GLY A 31 -3.35 -3.36 -7.61
N ARG A 32 -4.15 -4.30 -8.07
CA ARG A 32 -5.38 -4.03 -8.83
C ARG A 32 -6.48 -5.01 -8.45
N ILE A 33 -7.70 -4.52 -8.42
CA ILE A 33 -8.90 -5.35 -8.34
C ILE A 33 -9.10 -6.06 -9.68
N LYS A 34 -9.10 -7.38 -9.67
CA LYS A 34 -9.29 -8.22 -10.86
C LYS A 34 -10.73 -8.60 -11.07
N VAL A 35 -11.43 -8.91 -9.98
CA VAL A 35 -12.82 -9.33 -9.98
C VAL A 35 -13.51 -8.62 -8.83
N ALA A 36 -14.70 -8.10 -9.08
CA ALA A 36 -15.59 -7.57 -8.05
C ALA A 36 -17.03 -7.93 -8.44
N SER A 37 -17.78 -8.45 -7.49
CA SER A 37 -19.20 -8.72 -7.64
C SER A 37 -19.94 -8.43 -6.35
N GLY A 38 -21.20 -8.02 -6.44
CA GLY A 38 -21.97 -7.53 -5.30
C GLY A 38 -21.38 -6.25 -4.71
N ALA A 39 -21.63 -6.00 -3.44
CA ALA A 39 -21.15 -4.81 -2.75
C ALA A 39 -19.67 -4.96 -2.36
N VAL A 40 -18.81 -4.16 -2.98
CA VAL A 40 -17.38 -4.11 -2.69
C VAL A 40 -16.96 -2.65 -2.50
N TYR A 41 -16.22 -2.40 -1.42
CA TYR A 41 -15.79 -1.06 -1.02
C TYR A 41 -14.30 -1.04 -0.71
N VAL A 42 -13.69 0.10 -0.96
CA VAL A 42 -12.36 0.46 -0.45
C VAL A 42 -12.52 1.69 0.45
N VAL A 43 -11.92 1.64 1.63
CA VAL A 43 -11.78 2.79 2.52
C VAL A 43 -10.36 3.29 2.41
N ARG A 44 -10.22 4.52 1.98
CA ARG A 44 -8.94 5.22 1.81
C ARG A 44 -9.02 6.60 2.45
N GLY A 45 -8.08 6.88 3.37
CA GLY A 45 -8.06 8.16 4.06
C GLY A 45 -9.38 8.48 4.79
N GLY A 46 -10.07 7.48 5.33
CA GLY A 46 -11.35 7.61 6.00
C GLY A 46 -12.58 7.69 5.07
N SER A 47 -12.39 7.77 3.76
CA SER A 47 -13.49 7.83 2.78
C SER A 47 -13.76 6.45 2.19
N GLN A 48 -15.02 6.01 2.23
CA GLN A 48 -15.47 4.77 1.62
C GLN A 48 -15.96 5.02 0.20
N MET A 49 -15.49 4.22 -0.73
CA MET A 49 -15.90 4.26 -2.13
C MET A 49 -16.25 2.86 -2.64
N SER A 50 -17.27 2.76 -3.46
CA SER A 50 -17.57 1.53 -4.20
C SER A 50 -16.52 1.31 -5.27
N VAL A 51 -16.11 0.07 -5.46
CA VAL A 51 -15.05 -0.25 -6.41
C VAL A 51 -15.47 -1.33 -7.39
N GLN A 52 -14.82 -1.34 -8.54
CA GLN A 52 -15.02 -2.26 -9.63
C GLN A 52 -13.70 -2.89 -10.07
N ALA A 53 -13.81 -3.95 -10.88
CA ALA A 53 -12.63 -4.54 -11.53
C ALA A 53 -11.86 -3.48 -12.32
N GLY A 54 -10.53 -3.56 -12.27
CA GLY A 54 -9.60 -2.62 -12.91
C GLY A 54 -9.09 -1.51 -12.01
N GLN A 55 -9.77 -1.20 -10.91
CA GLN A 55 -9.32 -0.15 -9.98
C GLN A 55 -8.07 -0.54 -9.19
N MET A 56 -7.23 0.45 -8.92
CA MET A 56 -5.99 0.26 -8.17
C MET A 56 -6.26 0.23 -6.67
N VAL A 57 -5.51 -0.61 -5.96
CA VAL A 57 -5.41 -0.63 -4.51
C VAL A 57 -4.04 -0.12 -4.07
N TYR A 58 -4.00 0.51 -2.92
CA TYR A 58 -2.80 1.16 -2.39
C TYR A 58 -2.50 0.65 -0.98
N PRO A 59 -1.26 0.79 -0.51
CA PRO A 59 -0.96 0.58 0.90
C PRO A 59 -1.85 1.47 1.78
N ALA A 60 -2.23 0.96 2.94
CA ALA A 60 -3.19 1.53 3.88
C ALA A 60 -4.67 1.51 3.44
N ASP A 61 -5.00 0.94 2.28
CA ASP A 61 -6.40 0.70 1.91
C ASP A 61 -7.02 -0.39 2.78
N ILE A 62 -8.30 -0.20 3.10
CA ILE A 62 -9.14 -1.22 3.71
C ILE A 62 -10.11 -1.72 2.65
N ILE A 63 -10.13 -3.03 2.40
CA ILE A 63 -11.01 -3.65 1.44
C ILE A 63 -12.14 -4.33 2.20
N ARG A 64 -13.38 -3.99 1.88
CA ARG A 64 -14.59 -4.53 2.51
C ARG A 64 -15.53 -5.11 1.48
N THR A 65 -16.18 -6.20 1.85
CA THR A 65 -17.30 -6.77 1.08
C THR A 65 -18.57 -6.77 1.90
N GLY A 66 -19.68 -6.51 1.23
CA GLY A 66 -21.02 -6.67 1.81
C GLY A 66 -21.43 -8.14 1.89
N PRO A 67 -22.66 -8.44 2.37
CA PRO A 67 -23.17 -9.81 2.53
C PRO A 67 -23.23 -10.62 1.23
N ASP A 68 -23.28 -9.96 0.10
CA ASP A 68 -23.29 -10.54 -1.25
C ASP A 68 -21.97 -10.27 -2.01
N GLY A 69 -21.06 -9.54 -1.39
CA GLY A 69 -19.82 -9.06 -2.03
C GLY A 69 -18.75 -10.13 -2.15
N ARG A 70 -18.03 -10.07 -3.26
CA ARG A 70 -16.82 -10.87 -3.51
C ARG A 70 -15.81 -10.04 -4.27
N VAL A 71 -14.57 -10.16 -3.93
CA VAL A 71 -13.49 -9.42 -4.60
C VAL A 71 -12.23 -10.26 -4.70
N GLY A 72 -11.57 -10.16 -5.84
CA GLY A 72 -10.24 -10.70 -6.08
C GLY A 72 -9.27 -9.56 -6.41
N VAL A 73 -8.18 -9.51 -5.69
CA VAL A 73 -7.11 -8.53 -5.84
C VAL A 73 -5.83 -9.23 -6.24
N THR A 74 -5.11 -8.67 -7.21
CA THR A 74 -3.75 -9.10 -7.55
C THR A 74 -2.79 -7.95 -7.25
N LEU A 75 -1.82 -8.22 -6.40
CA LEU A 75 -0.74 -7.27 -6.06
C LEU A 75 0.35 -7.29 -7.13
N LYS A 76 1.23 -6.30 -7.12
CA LYS A 76 2.31 -6.16 -8.12
C LYS A 76 3.36 -7.28 -8.08
N ASP A 77 3.46 -8.00 -6.98
CA ASP A 77 4.32 -9.17 -6.82
C ASP A 77 3.63 -10.49 -7.20
N ASP A 78 2.47 -10.42 -7.86
CA ASP A 78 1.59 -11.53 -8.20
C ASP A 78 0.95 -12.25 -7.01
N THR A 79 1.02 -11.71 -5.82
CA THR A 79 0.19 -12.16 -4.70
C THR A 79 -1.28 -11.97 -5.05
N ARG A 80 -2.09 -12.99 -4.81
CA ARG A 80 -3.54 -12.94 -5.01
C ARG A 80 -4.26 -13.05 -3.68
N VAL A 81 -5.20 -12.14 -3.47
CA VAL A 81 -6.04 -12.09 -2.28
C VAL A 81 -7.50 -12.08 -2.71
N SER A 82 -8.28 -13.00 -2.21
CA SER A 82 -9.71 -13.11 -2.50
C SER A 82 -10.51 -13.02 -1.22
N LEU A 83 -11.49 -12.13 -1.19
CA LEU A 83 -12.41 -11.97 -0.08
C LEU A 83 -13.78 -12.53 -0.47
N GLY A 84 -14.33 -13.35 0.42
CA GLY A 84 -15.72 -13.79 0.37
C GLY A 84 -16.68 -12.73 0.92
N PRO A 85 -17.97 -13.08 1.10
CA PRO A 85 -18.96 -12.17 1.66
C PRO A 85 -18.62 -11.70 3.08
N ALA A 86 -19.10 -10.51 3.43
CA ALA A 86 -18.96 -9.90 4.77
C ALA A 86 -17.55 -9.94 5.33
N SER A 87 -16.57 -9.68 4.49
CA SER A 87 -15.13 -9.73 4.83
C SER A 87 -14.51 -8.35 4.87
N GLU A 88 -13.45 -8.23 5.66
CA GLU A 88 -12.67 -7.00 5.77
C GLU A 88 -11.18 -7.33 5.91
N VAL A 89 -10.37 -6.72 5.05
CA VAL A 89 -8.92 -6.84 5.05
C VAL A 89 -8.29 -5.45 4.99
N HIS A 90 -7.32 -5.22 5.85
CA HIS A 90 -6.47 -4.03 5.81
C HIS A 90 -5.16 -4.39 5.11
N LEU A 91 -4.80 -3.67 4.06
CA LEU A 91 -3.49 -3.77 3.42
C LEU A 91 -2.55 -2.75 4.07
N ASP A 92 -1.98 -3.11 5.21
CA ASP A 92 -1.21 -2.16 6.02
C ASP A 92 0.09 -1.72 5.35
N ARG A 93 0.76 -2.65 4.68
CA ARG A 93 2.05 -2.38 4.05
C ARG A 93 2.22 -3.21 2.77
N PHE A 94 2.74 -2.56 1.75
CA PHE A 94 3.19 -3.23 0.55
C PHE A 94 4.38 -2.50 -0.06
N SER A 95 5.45 -3.24 -0.33
CA SER A 95 6.63 -2.75 -1.05
C SER A 95 7.19 -3.87 -1.91
N TYR A 96 7.38 -3.62 -3.19
CA TYR A 96 7.95 -4.58 -4.12
C TYR A 96 8.90 -3.90 -5.09
N ALA A 97 10.15 -3.85 -4.70
CA ALA A 97 11.29 -3.39 -5.50
C ALA A 97 12.49 -4.30 -5.22
N PRO A 98 12.52 -5.51 -5.79
CA PRO A 98 13.53 -6.52 -5.46
C PRO A 98 14.96 -6.08 -5.82
N ALA A 99 15.15 -5.27 -6.86
CA ALA A 99 16.45 -4.71 -7.21
C ALA A 99 17.02 -3.76 -6.15
N GLU A 100 16.15 -3.17 -5.32
CA GLU A 100 16.51 -2.28 -4.22
C GLU A 100 16.45 -2.96 -2.85
N GLY A 101 16.18 -4.28 -2.83
CA GLY A 101 16.01 -5.05 -1.60
C GLY A 101 14.74 -4.68 -0.81
N GLN A 102 13.78 -4.00 -1.44
CA GLN A 102 12.54 -3.58 -0.80
C GLN A 102 11.45 -4.62 -1.04
N LEU A 103 11.20 -5.44 -0.04
CA LEU A 103 10.18 -6.48 -0.05
C LEU A 103 9.41 -6.41 1.26
N ALA A 104 8.11 -6.13 1.20
CA ALA A 104 7.23 -6.15 2.36
C ALA A 104 5.77 -6.37 1.96
N LEU A 105 5.07 -7.20 2.70
CA LEU A 105 3.63 -7.37 2.62
C LEU A 105 3.09 -7.61 4.03
N ALA A 106 2.27 -6.69 4.50
CA ALA A 106 1.56 -6.83 5.76
C ALA A 106 0.07 -6.61 5.55
N MET A 107 -0.73 -7.57 5.97
CA MET A 107 -2.18 -7.55 5.91
C MET A 107 -2.78 -7.93 7.25
N LYS A 108 -3.94 -7.36 7.56
CA LYS A 108 -4.81 -7.82 8.67
C LYS A 108 -6.15 -8.29 8.12
N VAL A 109 -6.51 -9.51 8.45
CA VAL A 109 -7.85 -10.05 8.22
C VAL A 109 -8.68 -9.77 9.46
N ILE A 110 -9.59 -8.84 9.37
CA ILE A 110 -10.40 -8.41 10.52
C ILE A 110 -11.59 -9.35 10.72
N ARG A 111 -12.22 -9.75 9.62
CA ARG A 111 -13.38 -10.66 9.63
C ARG A 111 -13.62 -11.28 8.26
N GLY A 112 -14.39 -12.36 8.25
CA GLY A 112 -14.85 -13.03 7.05
C GLY A 112 -13.93 -14.13 6.55
N VAL A 113 -14.01 -14.45 5.29
CA VAL A 113 -13.23 -15.49 4.63
C VAL A 113 -12.30 -14.87 3.60
N VAL A 114 -11.03 -15.15 3.76
CA VAL A 114 -9.96 -14.62 2.89
C VAL A 114 -9.09 -15.77 2.41
N ALA A 115 -8.90 -15.86 1.11
CA ALA A 115 -7.92 -16.75 0.50
C ALA A 115 -6.72 -15.92 0.02
N TYR A 116 -5.54 -16.43 0.33
CA TYR A 116 -4.26 -15.84 -0.04
C TYR A 116 -3.45 -16.83 -0.86
N VAL A 117 -2.90 -16.39 -1.97
CA VAL A 117 -1.94 -17.14 -2.77
C VAL A 117 -0.66 -16.34 -2.88
N SER A 118 0.44 -16.95 -2.47
CA SER A 118 1.77 -16.32 -2.43
C SER A 118 2.23 -15.85 -3.79
N GLY A 119 2.78 -14.64 -3.82
CA GLY A 119 3.49 -14.08 -4.96
C GLY A 119 5.01 -14.13 -4.80
N HIS A 120 5.69 -13.20 -5.47
CA HIS A 120 7.15 -13.17 -5.51
C HIS A 120 7.79 -12.75 -4.18
N ILE A 121 7.16 -11.87 -3.39
CA ILE A 121 7.70 -11.47 -2.07
C ILE A 121 7.89 -12.70 -1.18
N ALA A 122 6.87 -13.56 -1.07
CA ALA A 122 6.95 -14.75 -0.24
C ALA A 122 8.00 -15.77 -0.74
N LYS A 123 8.26 -15.80 -2.05
CA LYS A 123 9.29 -16.67 -2.64
C LYS A 123 10.70 -16.14 -2.40
N LEU A 124 10.89 -14.83 -2.50
CA LEU A 124 12.19 -14.18 -2.32
C LEU A 124 12.55 -13.99 -0.86
N SER A 125 11.57 -13.61 -0.03
CA SER A 125 11.74 -13.35 1.39
C SER A 125 10.46 -13.69 2.16
N PRO A 126 10.30 -14.96 2.58
CA PRO A 126 9.12 -15.40 3.31
C PRO A 126 8.84 -14.56 4.58
N ASP A 127 9.90 -14.14 5.27
CA ASP A 127 9.80 -13.35 6.49
C ASP A 127 9.30 -11.90 6.26
N ALA A 128 9.30 -11.45 5.01
CA ALA A 128 8.73 -10.16 4.62
C ALA A 128 7.19 -10.18 4.48
N VAL A 129 6.57 -11.35 4.56
CA VAL A 129 5.10 -11.51 4.51
C VAL A 129 4.54 -11.74 5.90
N ARG A 130 3.61 -10.87 6.29
CA ARG A 130 2.92 -10.93 7.58
C ARG A 130 1.42 -10.83 7.37
N ILE A 131 0.70 -11.85 7.80
CA ILE A 131 -0.76 -11.88 7.81
C ILE A 131 -1.21 -11.98 9.25
N GLU A 132 -1.99 -11.00 9.69
CA GLU A 132 -2.52 -10.94 11.05
C GLU A 132 -4.02 -11.19 11.06
N THR A 133 -4.48 -11.81 12.12
CA THR A 133 -5.89 -11.90 12.49
C THR A 133 -6.06 -11.35 13.91
N PRO A 134 -7.29 -11.15 14.43
CA PRO A 134 -7.47 -10.70 15.81
C PRO A 134 -6.85 -11.62 16.87
N SER A 135 -6.63 -12.89 16.55
CA SER A 135 -6.13 -13.91 17.50
C SER A 135 -4.76 -14.48 17.17
N ALA A 136 -4.19 -14.20 15.99
CA ALA A 136 -2.95 -14.83 15.55
C ALA A 136 -2.17 -14.00 14.54
N ILE A 137 -0.86 -14.25 14.50
CA ILE A 137 0.01 -13.80 13.42
C ILE A 137 0.42 -15.03 12.62
N LEU A 138 0.19 -14.99 11.33
CA LEU A 138 0.44 -16.09 10.43
C LEU A 138 1.72 -15.82 9.63
N GLY A 139 2.72 -16.66 9.84
CA GLY A 139 3.88 -16.73 8.94
C GLY A 139 3.52 -17.54 7.71
N VAL A 140 3.82 -17.02 6.53
CA VAL A 140 3.48 -17.67 5.27
C VAL A 140 4.74 -18.27 4.65
N ARG A 141 4.86 -19.58 4.75
CA ARG A 141 5.86 -20.35 4.01
C ARG A 141 5.12 -21.31 3.08
N GLY A 142 4.55 -20.83 2.03
CA GLY A 142 3.79 -21.71 1.20
C GLY A 142 3.01 -21.00 0.13
N THR A 143 2.26 -21.74 -0.63
CA THR A 143 1.62 -21.24 -1.84
C THR A 143 0.20 -20.75 -1.63
N THR A 144 -0.56 -21.34 -0.70
CA THR A 144 -1.97 -21.00 -0.51
C THR A 144 -2.36 -21.08 0.96
N LEU A 145 -3.09 -20.09 1.43
CA LEU A 145 -3.66 -20.01 2.75
C LEU A 145 -5.12 -19.59 2.64
N ALA A 146 -5.99 -20.24 3.38
CA ALA A 146 -7.36 -19.79 3.59
C ALA A 146 -7.57 -19.48 5.07
N VAL A 147 -8.10 -18.32 5.36
CA VAL A 147 -8.35 -17.82 6.71
C VAL A 147 -9.82 -17.50 6.86
N ARG A 148 -10.43 -17.99 7.94
CA ARG A 148 -11.75 -17.56 8.38
C ARG A 148 -11.60 -16.88 9.74
N VAL A 149 -12.14 -15.69 9.84
CA VAL A 149 -12.27 -14.94 11.07
C VAL A 149 -13.76 -14.70 11.31
N ASP A 150 -14.31 -15.40 12.29
CA ASP A 150 -15.68 -15.20 12.69
C ASP A 150 -15.78 -13.86 13.43
N GLY A 151 -16.76 -13.04 13.06
CA GLY A 151 -16.96 -11.76 13.71
C GLY A 151 -17.37 -11.96 15.18
N VAL A 152 -16.80 -11.14 16.03
CA VAL A 152 -17.21 -11.02 17.43
C VAL A 152 -18.47 -10.18 17.50
#